data_bf9f467e44cc22e6704504a650bb2e35
#
_entry.id   bf9f467e44cc22e6704504a650bb2e35
#
_cell.length_a   1.000
_cell.length_b   1.000
_cell.length_c   1.000
_cell.angle_alpha   90.00
_cell.angle_beta   90.00
_cell.angle_gamma   90.00
#
_symmetry.space_group_name_H-M   'P 1'
#
loop_
_entity.id
_entity.type
_entity.pdbx_description
1 polymer ?
#
loop_
_entity_poly.entity_id
_entity_poly.type
_entity_poly.pdbx_seq_one_letter_code
_entity_poly.pdbx_strand_id
1 'polypeptide(L)'
;MAEKITFEQFFQAVDPENHIFVHELHSYLLDKGCKVAFEAKKSGHLASYKYGKPVKTVLNFVFRKNGMLTRIYGEHIAAYSGFLDTLPEEMLQHLHSAGDCKRITQNTCSPKCRGYEFTIGDSLFQKCRYNCFEFLMTDISRPFIRSFIAHELAERMKPQ
;
A
#
# COMPACT_ATOMS: atom_id res chain seq x y z
N MET A 1 -13.38 11.92 -15.49
CA MET A 1 -13.22 12.31 -14.08
C MET A 1 -13.72 11.21 -13.17
N ALA A 2 -13.01 11.00 -12.07
CA ALA A 2 -13.45 10.03 -11.07
C ALA A 2 -14.61 10.61 -10.27
N GLU A 3 -15.66 9.83 -10.08
CA GLU A 3 -16.82 10.23 -9.28
C GLU A 3 -16.55 9.93 -7.81
N LYS A 4 -16.77 10.93 -6.93
CA LYS A 4 -16.64 10.76 -5.49
C LYS A 4 -17.81 9.97 -4.95
N ILE A 5 -17.52 9.00 -4.09
CA ILE A 5 -18.54 8.17 -3.42
C ILE A 5 -18.32 8.19 -1.91
N THR A 6 -19.30 7.68 -1.17
CA THR A 6 -19.22 7.59 0.30
C THR A 6 -18.51 6.32 0.74
N PHE A 7 -18.09 6.28 2.02
CA PHE A 7 -17.55 5.07 2.62
C PHE A 7 -18.54 3.91 2.49
N GLU A 8 -19.81 4.14 2.75
CA GLU A 8 -20.84 3.09 2.66
C GLU A 8 -20.92 2.51 1.26
N GLN A 9 -20.89 3.36 0.23
CA GLN A 9 -20.91 2.90 -1.15
C GLN A 9 -19.68 2.07 -1.48
N PHE A 10 -18.49 2.51 -1.03
CA PHE A 10 -17.26 1.76 -1.19
C PHE A 10 -17.34 0.43 -0.43
N PHE A 11 -17.78 0.47 0.84
CA PHE A 11 -17.79 -0.70 1.71
C PHE A 11 -18.73 -1.78 1.20
N GLN A 12 -19.86 -1.40 0.59
CA GLN A 12 -20.79 -2.35 -0.01
C GLN A 12 -20.15 -3.17 -1.15
N ALA A 13 -19.15 -2.59 -1.82
CA ALA A 13 -18.45 -3.28 -2.91
C ALA A 13 -17.33 -4.19 -2.41
N VAL A 14 -16.95 -4.07 -1.13
CA VAL A 14 -15.89 -4.90 -0.52
C VAL A 14 -16.42 -6.32 -0.34
N ASP A 15 -15.61 -7.33 -0.71
CA ASP A 15 -15.96 -8.73 -0.50
C ASP A 15 -16.23 -9.00 0.98
N PRO A 16 -17.24 -9.81 1.33
CA PRO A 16 -17.60 -10.06 2.73
C PRO A 16 -16.42 -10.56 3.59
N GLU A 17 -15.53 -11.34 3.02
CA GLU A 17 -14.34 -11.85 3.73
C GLU A 17 -13.39 -10.74 4.17
N ASN A 18 -13.46 -9.57 3.53
CA ASN A 18 -12.60 -8.43 3.82
C ASN A 18 -13.27 -7.35 4.66
N HIS A 19 -14.57 -7.49 4.96
CA HIS A 19 -15.33 -6.44 5.66
C HIS A 19 -14.73 -6.04 7.01
N ILE A 20 -14.42 -7.03 7.85
CA ILE A 20 -13.86 -6.76 9.19
C ILE A 20 -12.52 -6.04 9.05
N PHE A 21 -11.65 -6.56 8.20
CA PHE A 21 -10.32 -5.99 8.02
C PHE A 21 -10.37 -4.56 7.48
N VAL A 22 -11.18 -4.32 6.45
CA VAL A 22 -11.31 -2.98 5.85
C VAL A 22 -11.87 -2.00 6.86
N HIS A 23 -12.90 -2.41 7.61
CA HIS A 23 -13.51 -1.54 8.62
C HIS A 23 -12.50 -1.19 9.73
N GLU A 24 -11.80 -2.18 10.25
CA GLU A 24 -10.81 -1.97 11.31
C GLU A 24 -9.66 -1.09 10.84
N LEU A 25 -9.16 -1.35 9.64
CA LEU A 25 -8.06 -0.57 9.09
C LEU A 25 -8.49 0.86 8.78
N HIS A 26 -9.70 1.05 8.26
CA HIS A 26 -10.28 2.36 8.05
C HIS A 26 -10.32 3.16 9.35
N SER A 27 -10.86 2.57 10.41
CA SER A 27 -10.94 3.21 11.72
C SER A 27 -9.56 3.54 12.27
N TYR A 28 -8.62 2.60 12.17
CA TYR A 28 -7.24 2.79 12.61
C TYR A 28 -6.58 3.98 11.89
N LEU A 29 -6.74 4.05 10.58
CA LEU A 29 -6.12 5.11 9.78
C LEU A 29 -6.72 6.48 10.12
N LEU A 30 -8.04 6.56 10.30
CA LEU A 30 -8.67 7.82 10.70
C LEU A 30 -8.22 8.25 12.09
N ASP A 31 -8.11 7.32 13.03
CA ASP A 31 -7.62 7.61 14.40
C ASP A 31 -6.18 8.14 14.37
N LYS A 32 -5.38 7.73 13.40
CA LYS A 32 -4.00 8.20 13.23
C LYS A 32 -3.91 9.54 12.48
N GLY A 33 -5.04 10.09 12.08
CA GLY A 33 -5.08 11.39 11.43
C GLY A 33 -5.02 11.36 9.92
N CYS A 34 -5.23 10.19 9.30
CA CYS A 34 -5.27 10.10 7.86
C CYS A 34 -6.54 10.72 7.29
N LYS A 35 -6.41 11.32 6.12
CA LYS A 35 -7.56 11.78 5.33
C LYS A 35 -7.85 10.71 4.29
N VAL A 36 -9.14 10.52 3.98
CA VAL A 36 -9.55 9.49 3.03
C VAL A 36 -10.45 10.07 1.96
N ALA A 37 -10.30 9.56 0.74
CA ALA A 37 -11.20 9.84 -0.37
C ALA A 37 -11.58 8.53 -1.04
N PHE A 38 -12.84 8.44 -1.46
CA PHE A 38 -13.38 7.29 -2.17
C PHE A 38 -13.84 7.73 -3.56
N GLU A 39 -13.49 6.96 -4.58
CA GLU A 39 -13.83 7.27 -5.97
C GLU A 39 -14.35 6.05 -6.70
N ALA A 40 -15.32 6.27 -7.60
CA ALA A 40 -15.77 5.23 -8.52
C ALA A 40 -14.87 5.25 -9.75
N LYS A 41 -14.35 4.07 -10.12
CA LYS A 41 -13.50 3.87 -11.30
C LYS A 41 -14.11 2.79 -12.19
N LYS A 42 -13.66 2.69 -13.44
CA LYS A 42 -14.15 1.67 -14.37
C LYS A 42 -13.87 0.25 -13.88
N SER A 43 -12.73 0.03 -13.22
CA SER A 43 -12.31 -1.29 -12.73
C SER A 43 -12.82 -1.60 -11.34
N GLY A 44 -13.61 -0.72 -10.74
CA GLY A 44 -14.10 -0.83 -9.38
C GLY A 44 -13.76 0.45 -8.60
N HIS A 45 -14.19 0.51 -7.35
CA HIS A 45 -13.95 1.70 -6.53
C HIS A 45 -12.50 1.77 -6.06
N LEU A 46 -12.07 2.98 -5.72
CA LEU A 46 -10.73 3.24 -5.18
C LEU A 46 -10.88 3.99 -3.87
N ALA A 47 -10.20 3.53 -2.82
CA ALA A 47 -10.05 4.28 -1.58
C ALA A 47 -8.60 4.75 -1.47
N SER A 48 -8.39 6.01 -1.09
CA SER A 48 -7.05 6.57 -0.93
C SER A 48 -6.94 7.21 0.44
N TYR A 49 -5.98 6.75 1.24
CA TYR A 49 -5.68 7.28 2.57
C TYR A 49 -4.39 8.06 2.51
N LYS A 50 -4.42 9.29 3.00
CA LYS A 50 -3.27 10.22 2.91
C LYS A 50 -2.93 10.78 4.28
N TYR A 51 -1.65 11.08 4.48
CA TYR A 51 -1.14 11.61 5.75
C TYR A 51 0.03 12.56 5.53
N GLY A 52 0.13 13.55 6.41
CA GLY A 52 1.33 14.36 6.55
C GLY A 52 1.28 15.73 5.91
N LYS A 53 2.38 16.45 6.01
CA LYS A 53 2.62 17.77 5.41
C LYS A 53 4.01 17.75 4.77
N PRO A 54 4.11 17.72 3.43
CA PRO A 54 3.00 17.68 2.48
C PRO A 54 2.21 16.38 2.57
N VAL A 55 0.93 16.45 2.19
CA VAL A 55 0.04 15.29 2.24
C VAL A 55 0.46 14.27 1.18
N LYS A 56 0.73 13.04 1.60
CA LYS A 56 1.12 11.95 0.70
C LYS A 56 0.30 10.70 0.98
N THR A 57 0.03 9.94 -0.07
CA THR A 57 -0.72 8.69 0.04
C THR A 57 0.01 7.69 0.93
N VAL A 58 -0.73 7.05 1.82
CA VAL A 58 -0.26 5.95 2.66
C VAL A 58 -0.63 4.63 2.02
N LEU A 59 -1.88 4.48 1.64
CA LEU A 59 -2.34 3.27 0.97
C LEU A 59 -3.55 3.54 0.08
N ASN A 60 -3.76 2.63 -0.87
CA ASN A 60 -4.98 2.53 -1.65
C ASN A 60 -5.57 1.14 -1.46
N PHE A 61 -6.90 1.07 -1.36
CA PHE A 61 -7.63 -0.17 -1.60
C PHE A 61 -8.05 -0.17 -3.07
N VAL A 62 -7.73 -1.24 -3.76
CA VAL A 62 -7.91 -1.36 -5.20
C VAL A 62 -8.66 -2.65 -5.53
N PHE A 63 -9.67 -2.56 -6.40
CA PHE A 63 -10.39 -3.74 -6.85
C PHE A 63 -9.78 -4.25 -8.15
N ARG A 64 -9.54 -5.56 -8.23
CA ARG A 64 -9.01 -6.22 -9.42
C ARG A 64 -9.80 -7.48 -9.68
N LYS A 65 -9.61 -8.06 -10.85
CA LYS A 65 -10.28 -9.26 -11.30
C LYS A 65 -10.13 -10.44 -10.32
N ASN A 66 -8.95 -10.54 -9.72
CA ASN A 66 -8.63 -11.65 -8.82
C ASN A 66 -8.98 -11.36 -7.35
N GLY A 67 -9.55 -10.21 -7.06
CA GLY A 67 -9.91 -9.83 -5.72
C GLY A 67 -9.44 -8.43 -5.37
N MET A 68 -9.52 -8.11 -4.09
CA MET A 68 -9.18 -6.79 -3.58
C MET A 68 -7.72 -6.73 -3.16
N LEU A 69 -7.03 -5.68 -3.57
CA LEU A 69 -5.62 -5.45 -3.26
C LEU A 69 -5.46 -4.25 -2.35
N THR A 70 -4.42 -4.29 -1.51
CA THR A 70 -3.95 -3.12 -0.77
C THR A 70 -2.61 -2.70 -1.36
N ARG A 71 -2.53 -1.47 -1.87
CA ARG A 71 -1.27 -0.88 -2.32
C ARG A 71 -0.75 0.04 -1.22
N ILE A 72 0.44 -0.26 -0.72
CA ILE A 72 1.07 0.50 0.35
C ILE A 72 2.17 1.37 -0.24
N TYR A 73 2.21 2.63 0.18
CA TYR A 73 3.28 3.56 -0.21
C TYR A 73 4.32 3.61 0.89
N GLY A 74 5.32 2.75 0.77
CA GLY A 74 6.38 2.60 1.77
C GLY A 74 7.49 3.62 1.59
N GLU A 75 7.16 4.90 1.71
CA GLU A 75 8.12 6.00 1.51
C GLU A 75 9.34 5.89 2.42
N HIS A 76 9.20 5.26 3.59
CA HIS A 76 10.26 5.12 4.59
C HIS A 76 10.73 3.68 4.75
N ILE A 77 10.52 2.85 3.73
CA ILE A 77 10.80 1.40 3.82
C ILE A 77 12.23 1.11 4.29
N ALA A 78 13.19 1.94 3.89
CA ALA A 78 14.59 1.74 4.29
C ALA A 78 14.79 1.80 5.80
N ALA A 79 13.92 2.55 6.51
CA ALA A 79 14.03 2.69 7.97
C ALA A 79 13.56 1.46 8.73
N TYR A 80 12.72 0.61 8.11
CA TYR A 80 12.18 -0.58 8.76
C TYR A 80 12.22 -1.81 7.85
N SER A 81 13.18 -1.86 6.94
CA SER A 81 13.26 -2.96 5.96
C SER A 81 13.39 -4.34 6.60
N GLY A 82 13.89 -4.43 7.84
CA GLY A 82 13.93 -5.68 8.58
C GLY A 82 12.57 -6.33 8.78
N PHE A 83 11.50 -5.52 8.78
CA PHE A 83 10.14 -6.03 8.82
C PHE A 83 9.86 -6.97 7.64
N LEU A 84 10.44 -6.69 6.46
CA LEU A 84 10.22 -7.50 5.26
C LEU A 84 10.72 -8.94 5.42
N ASP A 85 11.70 -9.18 6.30
CA ASP A 85 12.18 -10.53 6.60
C ASP A 85 11.10 -11.38 7.28
N THR A 86 10.08 -10.75 7.88
CA THR A 86 9.01 -11.46 8.59
C THR A 86 7.83 -11.83 7.69
N LEU A 87 7.82 -11.37 6.44
CA LEU A 87 6.70 -11.61 5.54
C LEU A 87 6.58 -13.09 5.16
N PRO A 88 5.33 -13.59 4.99
CA PRO A 88 5.14 -14.96 4.52
C PRO A 88 5.66 -15.13 3.10
N GLU A 89 5.97 -16.38 2.76
CA GLU A 89 6.58 -16.74 1.48
C GLU A 89 5.85 -16.16 0.27
N GLU A 90 4.52 -16.21 0.26
CA GLU A 90 3.76 -15.71 -0.89
C GLU A 90 3.91 -14.20 -1.08
N MET A 91 4.05 -13.45 0.02
CA MET A 91 4.30 -12.00 -0.07
C MET A 91 5.74 -11.72 -0.53
N LEU A 92 6.70 -12.50 -0.04
CA LEU A 92 8.10 -12.39 -0.49
C LEU A 92 8.23 -12.71 -1.97
N GLN A 93 7.54 -13.74 -2.45
CA GLN A 93 7.53 -14.08 -3.87
C GLN A 93 6.95 -12.94 -4.71
N HIS A 94 5.92 -12.28 -4.20
CA HIS A 94 5.36 -11.11 -4.88
C HIS A 94 6.41 -10.00 -5.02
N LEU A 95 7.19 -9.74 -3.95
CA LEU A 95 8.25 -8.73 -4.00
C LEU A 95 9.31 -9.08 -5.04
N HIS A 96 9.70 -10.36 -5.10
CA HIS A 96 10.69 -10.81 -6.10
C HIS A 96 10.18 -10.66 -7.52
N SER A 97 8.90 -10.92 -7.77
CA SER A 97 8.32 -10.88 -9.11
C SER A 97 7.86 -9.48 -9.53
N ALA A 98 7.77 -8.54 -8.59
CA ALA A 98 7.37 -7.17 -8.91
C ALA A 98 8.36 -6.50 -9.87
N GLY A 99 7.85 -5.59 -10.69
CA GLY A 99 8.68 -4.89 -11.68
C GLY A 99 9.75 -4.02 -11.04
N ASP A 100 10.92 -3.98 -11.65
CA ASP A 100 12.00 -3.12 -11.20
C ASP A 100 11.69 -1.66 -11.49
N CYS A 101 12.27 -0.78 -10.68
CA CYS A 101 12.13 0.66 -10.91
C CYS A 101 13.01 1.07 -12.10
N LYS A 102 12.39 1.37 -13.22
CA LYS A 102 13.10 1.75 -14.44
C LYS A 102 13.89 3.05 -14.29
N ARG A 103 13.48 3.90 -13.36
CA ARG A 103 14.23 5.12 -13.08
C ARG A 103 15.56 4.81 -12.41
N ILE A 104 15.55 3.90 -11.44
CA ILE A 104 16.77 3.53 -10.69
C ILE A 104 17.68 2.66 -11.57
N THR A 105 17.11 1.63 -12.23
CA THR A 105 17.87 0.63 -12.95
C THR A 105 18.26 1.04 -14.38
N GLN A 106 17.44 1.85 -15.05
CA GLN A 106 17.62 2.18 -16.47
C GLN A 106 17.51 3.68 -16.77
N ASN A 107 17.10 4.48 -15.79
CA ASN A 107 16.88 5.92 -15.94
C ASN A 107 15.91 6.28 -17.09
N THR A 108 14.89 5.43 -17.29
CA THR A 108 13.91 5.59 -18.39
C THR A 108 12.51 5.97 -17.94
N CYS A 109 12.26 6.00 -16.64
CA CYS A 109 10.94 6.37 -16.11
C CYS A 109 10.91 7.86 -15.80
N SER A 110 9.70 8.39 -15.48
CA SER A 110 9.52 9.79 -15.11
C SER A 110 10.51 10.22 -14.03
N PRO A 111 11.22 11.36 -14.19
CA PRO A 111 12.16 11.82 -13.17
C PRO A 111 11.50 12.20 -11.84
N LYS A 112 10.19 12.39 -11.81
CA LYS A 112 9.43 12.68 -10.58
C LYS A 112 9.03 11.43 -9.84
N CYS A 113 9.06 10.26 -10.49
CA CYS A 113 8.70 8.99 -9.88
C CYS A 113 9.88 8.45 -9.08
N ARG A 114 9.62 8.01 -7.86
CA ARG A 114 10.63 7.38 -7.02
C ARG A 114 10.23 5.96 -6.71
N GLY A 115 11.02 5.01 -7.21
CA GLY A 115 10.87 3.61 -6.84
C GLY A 115 11.39 3.39 -5.42
N TYR A 116 11.25 2.16 -4.96
CA TYR A 116 11.73 1.76 -3.64
C TYR A 116 13.05 1.01 -3.75
N GLU A 117 13.98 1.38 -2.88
CA GLU A 117 15.24 0.68 -2.72
C GLU A 117 15.34 0.18 -1.29
N PHE A 118 15.52 -1.13 -1.12
CA PHE A 118 15.58 -1.75 0.20
C PHE A 118 16.30 -3.08 0.11
N THR A 119 16.68 -3.64 1.26
CA THR A 119 17.33 -4.95 1.32
C THR A 119 16.48 -5.94 2.12
N ILE A 120 16.53 -7.21 1.69
CA ILE A 120 15.99 -8.33 2.46
C ILE A 120 17.13 -9.34 2.56
N GLY A 121 17.60 -9.58 3.79
CA GLY A 121 18.85 -10.32 3.96
C GLY A 121 19.99 -9.59 3.26
N ASP A 122 20.70 -10.28 2.38
CA ASP A 122 21.81 -9.69 1.60
C ASP A 122 21.40 -9.23 0.21
N SER A 123 20.11 -9.34 -0.12
CA SER A 123 19.61 -9.01 -1.47
C SER A 123 19.13 -7.57 -1.55
N LEU A 124 19.57 -6.84 -2.57
CA LEU A 124 19.12 -5.47 -2.85
C LEU A 124 17.94 -5.52 -3.81
N PHE A 125 16.89 -4.79 -3.48
CA PHE A 125 15.69 -4.64 -4.30
C PHE A 125 15.55 -3.18 -4.73
N GLN A 126 15.29 -2.99 -6.02
CA GLN A 126 15.03 -1.67 -6.61
C GLN A 126 13.75 -1.78 -7.42
N LYS A 127 12.61 -1.58 -6.78
CA LYS A 127 11.29 -1.96 -7.29
C LYS A 127 10.40 -0.76 -7.60
N CYS A 128 9.46 -0.97 -8.52
CA CYS A 128 8.47 0.03 -8.91
C CYS A 128 7.49 0.28 -7.75
N ARG A 129 7.30 1.57 -7.40
CA ARG A 129 6.46 1.97 -6.27
C ARG A 129 4.97 1.60 -6.42
N TYR A 130 4.51 1.38 -7.65
CA TYR A 130 3.09 1.13 -7.92
C TYR A 130 2.70 -0.34 -7.87
N ASN A 131 3.65 -1.26 -7.89
CA ASN A 131 3.32 -2.69 -7.84
C ASN A 131 4.14 -3.51 -6.85
N CYS A 132 5.20 -2.97 -6.29
CA CYS A 132 6.03 -3.69 -5.32
C CYS A 132 5.24 -4.07 -4.06
N PHE A 133 4.57 -3.10 -3.45
CA PHE A 133 3.84 -3.30 -2.20
C PHE A 133 2.33 -3.32 -2.43
N GLU A 134 1.89 -4.00 -3.49
CA GLU A 134 0.49 -4.20 -3.82
C GLU A 134 0.15 -5.67 -3.56
N PHE A 135 -0.55 -5.92 -2.47
CA PHE A 135 -0.80 -7.28 -1.99
C PHE A 135 -2.27 -7.64 -2.05
N LEU A 136 -2.55 -8.86 -2.54
CA LEU A 136 -3.90 -9.43 -2.47
C LEU A 136 -4.27 -9.62 -0.99
N MET A 137 -5.48 -9.22 -0.60
CA MET A 137 -5.95 -9.35 0.77
C MET A 137 -6.47 -10.77 1.01
N THR A 138 -5.72 -11.53 1.80
CA THR A 138 -6.03 -12.91 2.18
C THR A 138 -5.90 -13.05 3.69
N ASP A 139 -6.35 -14.18 4.23
CA ASP A 139 -6.15 -14.48 5.66
C ASP A 139 -4.68 -14.40 6.07
N ILE A 140 -3.79 -14.79 5.17
CA ILE A 140 -2.35 -14.79 5.44
C ILE A 140 -1.79 -13.37 5.38
N SER A 141 -2.15 -12.58 4.36
CA SER A 141 -1.55 -11.27 4.13
C SER A 141 -2.08 -10.18 5.06
N ARG A 142 -3.35 -10.25 5.50
CA ARG A 142 -3.98 -9.18 6.27
C ARG A 142 -3.19 -8.71 7.49
N PRO A 143 -2.71 -9.61 8.38
CA PRO A 143 -1.93 -9.16 9.54
C PRO A 143 -0.66 -8.42 9.16
N PHE A 144 0.00 -8.87 8.09
CA PHE A 144 1.25 -8.24 7.62
C PHE A 144 1.00 -6.90 6.95
N ILE A 145 -0.11 -6.77 6.21
CA ILE A 145 -0.53 -5.49 5.65
C ILE A 145 -0.72 -4.47 6.77
N ARG A 146 -1.43 -4.85 7.83
CA ARG A 146 -1.66 -3.98 8.97
C ARG A 146 -0.35 -3.56 9.65
N SER A 147 0.56 -4.52 9.87
CA SER A 147 1.86 -4.24 10.49
C SER A 147 2.71 -3.32 9.60
N PHE A 148 2.69 -3.54 8.31
CA PHE A 148 3.42 -2.71 7.36
C PHE A 148 2.95 -1.25 7.47
N ILE A 149 1.64 -1.05 7.45
CA ILE A 149 1.06 0.30 7.55
C ILE A 149 1.42 0.95 8.88
N ALA A 150 1.41 0.18 9.97
CA ALA A 150 1.79 0.70 11.29
C ALA A 150 3.24 1.18 11.29
N HIS A 151 4.15 0.42 10.69
CA HIS A 151 5.56 0.84 10.57
C HIS A 151 5.71 2.11 9.75
N GLU A 152 5.03 2.18 8.62
CA GLU A 152 5.12 3.35 7.74
C GLU A 152 4.57 4.60 8.43
N LEU A 153 3.42 4.50 9.08
CA LEU A 153 2.84 5.64 9.80
C LEU A 153 3.73 6.09 10.95
N ALA A 154 4.32 5.15 11.69
CA ALA A 154 5.23 5.50 12.78
C ALA A 154 6.40 6.35 12.26
N GLU A 155 6.96 6.00 11.11
CA GLU A 155 8.04 6.78 10.51
C GLU A 155 7.56 8.16 10.04
N ARG A 156 6.37 8.23 9.44
CA ARG A 156 5.80 9.51 8.97
C ARG A 156 5.46 10.46 10.11
N MET A 157 5.18 9.93 11.30
CA MET A 157 4.83 10.72 12.47
C MET A 157 6.04 11.25 13.24
N LYS A 158 7.23 10.78 12.92
CA LYS A 158 8.44 11.27 13.57
C LYS A 158 8.69 12.74 13.23
N PRO A 159 9.17 13.55 14.18
CA PRO A 159 9.55 14.94 13.88
C PRO A 159 10.64 14.97 12.81
N GLN A 160 10.52 15.93 11.90
CA GLN A 160 11.53 16.17 10.87
C GLN A 160 12.56 17.20 11.33
#